data_347c980f9e9b323869b572e07d203acf
#
_entry.id   347c980f9e9b323869b572e07d203acf
#
_cell.length_a   1.000
_cell.length_b   1.000
_cell.length_c   1.000
_cell.angle_alpha   90.00
_cell.angle_beta   90.00
_cell.angle_gamma   90.00
#
_symmetry.space_group_name_H-M   'P 1'
#
loop_
_entity.id
_entity.type
_entity.pdbx_description
1 polymer ?
#
loop_
_entity_poly.entity_id
_entity_poly.type
_entity_poly.pdbx_seq_one_letter_code
_entity_poly.pdbx_strand_id
1 'polypeptide(L)'
;MMATGLLAMASFACHASLGHAPTSFPDTASSQAIRARALAAGSATATNYNVNTTMLTSGTTVREYVGSDGMVFAVSWNGPFIPDLRTLLGDQFKTLTSAAASRPMAGHSQLHIDRSDVTIESTGHMRAYAGRAWIKAKLPAGFNVQEIQ
;
A
#
# COMPACT_ATOMS: atom_id res chain seq x y z
N MET A 1 11.95 -45.55 -24.58
CA MET A 1 11.33 -45.07 -23.34
C MET A 1 11.61 -43.58 -23.23
N MET A 2 10.66 -42.75 -23.63
CA MET A 2 10.77 -41.27 -23.51
C MET A 2 10.07 -40.84 -22.24
N ALA A 3 10.82 -40.29 -21.26
CA ALA A 3 10.27 -39.73 -20.04
C ALA A 3 9.91 -38.26 -20.29
N THR A 4 8.62 -37.96 -20.39
CA THR A 4 8.08 -36.60 -20.50
C THR A 4 8.06 -35.97 -19.11
N GLY A 5 9.03 -35.09 -18.82
CA GLY A 5 9.06 -34.30 -17.60
C GLY A 5 7.98 -33.22 -17.62
N LEU A 6 6.98 -33.36 -16.77
CA LEU A 6 5.93 -32.35 -16.54
C LEU A 6 6.53 -31.24 -15.70
N LEU A 7 6.84 -30.09 -16.33
CA LEU A 7 7.28 -28.87 -15.63
C LEU A 7 6.06 -28.20 -15.00
N ALA A 8 5.85 -28.42 -13.70
CA ALA A 8 4.83 -27.72 -12.92
C ALA A 8 5.23 -26.25 -12.77
N MET A 9 4.61 -25.36 -13.55
CA MET A 9 4.69 -23.92 -13.35
C MET A 9 3.92 -23.58 -12.09
N ALA A 10 4.63 -23.37 -10.97
CA ALA A 10 4.05 -22.77 -9.77
C ALA A 10 3.73 -21.31 -10.07
N SER A 11 2.46 -21.01 -10.29
CA SER A 11 1.95 -19.65 -10.35
C SER A 11 2.05 -19.05 -8.95
N PHE A 12 3.13 -18.32 -8.68
CA PHE A 12 3.18 -17.46 -7.50
C PHE A 12 2.16 -16.38 -7.72
N ALA A 13 1.03 -16.45 -7.02
CA ALA A 13 0.13 -15.33 -6.87
C ALA A 13 0.94 -14.23 -6.17
N CYS A 14 1.40 -13.25 -6.94
CA CYS A 14 2.10 -12.08 -6.42
C CYS A 14 1.06 -11.21 -5.74
N HIS A 15 0.72 -11.55 -4.51
CA HIS A 15 -0.05 -10.68 -3.64
C HIS A 15 0.93 -9.63 -3.15
N ALA A 16 0.79 -8.43 -3.67
CA ALA A 16 1.45 -7.33 -3.05
C ALA A 16 0.79 -7.04 -1.74
N SER A 17 1.56 -6.54 -0.88
CA SER A 17 1.06 -6.08 0.39
C SER A 17 2.06 -5.11 0.97
N LEU A 18 1.56 -4.26 1.80
CA LEU A 18 2.39 -3.42 2.65
C LEU A 18 3.45 -4.28 3.36
N GLY A 19 4.72 -4.01 3.09
CA GLY A 19 5.86 -4.81 3.58
C GLY A 19 6.41 -5.87 2.62
N HIS A 20 5.79 -6.06 1.46
CA HIS A 20 6.19 -7.03 0.42
C HIS A 20 6.38 -6.34 -0.94
N ALA A 21 6.53 -7.14 -2.01
CA ALA A 21 6.66 -6.62 -3.37
C ALA A 21 5.39 -5.88 -3.85
N PRO A 22 5.49 -4.96 -4.82
CA PRO A 22 4.35 -4.22 -5.38
C PRO A 22 3.26 -5.09 -5.97
N THR A 23 2.00 -4.63 -5.88
CA THR A 23 0.81 -5.38 -6.34
C THR A 23 0.63 -5.35 -7.85
N SER A 24 0.15 -6.48 -8.38
CA SER A 24 -0.52 -6.52 -9.66
C SER A 24 -2.03 -6.59 -9.43
N PHE A 25 -2.73 -5.49 -9.64
CA PHE A 25 -4.20 -5.46 -9.53
C PHE A 25 -4.83 -6.02 -10.81
N PRO A 26 -5.79 -6.96 -10.70
CA PRO A 26 -6.44 -7.54 -11.88
C PRO A 26 -7.35 -6.54 -12.60
N ASP A 27 -7.84 -5.52 -11.90
CA ASP A 27 -8.74 -4.48 -12.39
C ASP A 27 -8.03 -3.16 -12.70
N THR A 28 -6.74 -3.22 -13.07
CA THR A 28 -5.94 -2.06 -13.44
C THR A 28 -6.43 -1.45 -14.76
N ALA A 29 -6.83 -0.17 -14.74
CA ALA A 29 -7.10 0.61 -15.95
C ALA A 29 -5.83 1.24 -16.52
N SER A 30 -4.94 1.75 -15.65
CA SER A 30 -3.63 2.28 -16.03
C SER A 30 -2.63 2.18 -14.86
N SER A 31 -1.35 2.11 -15.18
CA SER A 31 -0.29 2.01 -14.20
C SER A 31 0.93 2.84 -14.63
N GLN A 32 1.54 3.54 -13.69
CA GLN A 32 2.74 4.35 -13.89
C GLN A 32 3.67 4.24 -12.68
N ALA A 33 4.97 4.10 -12.94
CA ALA A 33 6.00 4.13 -11.90
C ALA A 33 6.85 5.39 -12.04
N ILE A 34 7.02 6.13 -10.95
CA ILE A 34 7.82 7.36 -10.89
C ILE A 34 8.89 7.19 -9.80
N ARG A 35 10.13 7.55 -10.16
CA ARG A 35 11.23 7.58 -9.20
C ARG A 35 11.22 8.89 -8.42
N ALA A 36 11.30 8.80 -7.10
CA ALA A 36 11.31 9.93 -6.18
C ALA A 36 12.51 9.86 -5.23
N ARG A 37 12.79 10.94 -4.52
CA ARG A 37 13.90 11.04 -3.55
C ARG A 37 13.40 11.63 -2.25
N ALA A 38 13.71 10.97 -1.14
CA ALA A 38 13.54 11.51 0.19
C ALA A 38 14.84 12.21 0.64
N LEU A 39 14.73 13.43 1.14
CA LEU A 39 15.84 14.24 1.67
C LEU A 39 15.62 14.45 3.17
N ALA A 40 16.50 13.91 3.99
CA ALA A 40 16.52 14.25 5.41
C ALA A 40 16.99 15.70 5.60
N ALA A 41 16.29 16.46 6.45
CA ALA A 41 16.72 17.80 6.81
C ALA A 41 18.12 17.76 7.44
N GLY A 42 19.09 18.46 6.82
CA GLY A 42 20.48 18.50 7.28
C GLY A 42 21.36 17.31 6.86
N SER A 43 20.87 16.38 6.03
CA SER A 43 21.64 15.28 5.47
C SER A 43 21.96 15.49 3.99
N ALA A 44 23.19 15.21 3.60
CA ALA A 44 23.60 15.16 2.20
C ALA A 44 23.14 13.85 1.51
N THR A 45 22.67 12.88 2.27
CA THR A 45 22.28 11.56 1.76
C THR A 45 20.78 11.53 1.48
N ALA A 46 20.43 11.42 0.20
CA ALA A 46 19.04 11.23 -0.22
C ALA A 46 18.77 9.74 -0.42
N THR A 47 17.65 9.26 0.08
CA THR A 47 17.19 7.92 -0.18
C THR A 47 16.21 7.91 -1.35
N ASN A 48 16.50 7.11 -2.38
CA ASN A 48 15.62 6.95 -3.53
C ASN A 48 14.50 5.95 -3.21
N TYR A 49 13.32 6.25 -3.71
CA TYR A 49 12.17 5.33 -3.69
C TYR A 49 11.38 5.46 -5.00
N ASN A 50 10.55 4.50 -5.29
CA ASN A 50 9.67 4.53 -6.44
C ASN A 50 8.22 4.69 -5.97
N VAL A 51 7.41 5.40 -6.74
CA VAL A 51 5.96 5.50 -6.52
C VAL A 51 5.27 4.84 -7.70
N ASN A 52 4.64 3.71 -7.45
CA ASN A 52 3.80 3.03 -8.42
C ASN A 52 2.38 3.55 -8.25
N THR A 53 1.87 4.20 -9.26
CA THR A 53 0.49 4.71 -9.29
C THR A 53 -0.34 3.83 -10.20
N THR A 54 -1.37 3.23 -9.66
CA THR A 54 -2.31 2.37 -10.39
C THR A 54 -3.70 2.97 -10.31
N MET A 55 -4.32 3.23 -11.46
CA MET A 55 -5.73 3.58 -11.54
C MET A 55 -6.52 2.30 -11.80
N LEU A 56 -7.47 2.01 -10.93
CA LEU A 56 -8.39 0.88 -11.07
C LEU A 56 -9.56 1.24 -11.99
N THR A 57 -10.20 0.23 -12.57
CA THR A 57 -11.40 0.42 -13.40
C THR A 57 -12.56 1.04 -12.64
N SER A 58 -12.56 0.91 -11.31
CA SER A 58 -13.50 1.59 -10.40
C SER A 58 -13.32 3.11 -10.33
N GLY A 59 -12.23 3.67 -10.89
CA GLY A 59 -11.85 5.07 -10.79
C GLY A 59 -11.06 5.40 -9.51
N THR A 60 -10.72 4.41 -8.69
CA THR A 60 -9.89 4.59 -7.51
C THR A 60 -8.42 4.54 -7.89
N THR A 61 -7.65 5.50 -7.43
CA THR A 61 -6.20 5.54 -7.60
C THR A 61 -5.55 4.95 -6.37
N VAL A 62 -4.64 4.00 -6.58
CA VAL A 62 -3.78 3.40 -5.57
C VAL A 62 -2.35 3.80 -5.84
N ARG A 63 -1.62 4.20 -4.80
CA ARG A 63 -0.17 4.45 -4.88
C ARG A 63 0.56 3.55 -3.91
N GLU A 64 1.60 2.91 -4.39
CA GLU A 64 2.51 2.08 -3.62
C GLU A 64 3.89 2.73 -3.61
N TYR A 65 4.42 2.99 -2.43
CA TYR A 65 5.74 3.59 -2.22
C TYR A 65 6.73 2.46 -1.95
N VAL A 66 7.64 2.28 -2.89
CA VAL A 66 8.57 1.14 -2.93
C VAL A 66 9.97 1.62 -2.58
N GLY A 67 10.55 1.03 -1.55
CA GLY A 67 11.91 1.34 -1.11
C GLY A 67 12.97 0.79 -2.08
N SER A 68 14.22 1.09 -1.78
CA SER A 68 15.38 0.58 -2.55
C SER A 68 15.56 -0.94 -2.42
N ASP A 69 14.96 -1.56 -1.42
CA ASP A 69 14.87 -3.00 -1.20
C ASP A 69 13.83 -3.70 -2.08
N GLY A 70 13.07 -2.94 -2.89
CA GLY A 70 11.98 -3.44 -3.71
C GLY A 70 10.68 -3.73 -2.95
N MET A 71 10.61 -3.39 -1.66
CA MET A 71 9.45 -3.62 -0.81
C MET A 71 8.60 -2.37 -0.65
N VAL A 72 7.30 -2.55 -0.56
CA VAL A 72 6.34 -1.47 -0.32
C VAL A 72 6.39 -1.06 1.14
N PHE A 73 6.82 0.15 1.43
CA PHE A 73 6.87 0.68 2.79
C PHE A 73 5.64 1.53 3.15
N ALA A 74 4.94 2.06 2.15
CA ALA A 74 3.71 2.82 2.33
C ALA A 74 2.77 2.64 1.15
N VAL A 75 1.49 2.80 1.41
CA VAL A 75 0.42 2.77 0.41
C VAL A 75 -0.57 3.89 0.66
N SER A 76 -1.21 4.36 -0.42
CA SER A 76 -2.36 5.26 -0.32
C SER A 76 -3.41 4.91 -1.37
N TRP A 77 -4.63 5.31 -1.10
CA TRP A 77 -5.76 5.18 -2.02
C TRP A 77 -6.66 6.40 -1.95
N ASN A 78 -7.21 6.75 -3.09
CA ASN A 78 -8.18 7.85 -3.20
C ASN A 78 -9.14 7.56 -4.36
N GLY A 79 -10.44 7.64 -4.12
CA GLY A 79 -11.43 7.44 -5.18
C GLY A 79 -12.84 7.18 -4.71
N PRO A 80 -13.74 6.90 -5.67
CA PRO A 80 -15.16 6.71 -5.40
C PRO A 80 -15.49 5.37 -4.72
N PHE A 81 -14.56 4.42 -4.72
CA PHE A 81 -14.72 3.09 -4.12
C PHE A 81 -13.50 2.72 -3.29
N ILE A 82 -13.71 1.93 -2.25
CA ILE A 82 -12.63 1.36 -1.45
C ILE A 82 -11.96 0.25 -2.28
N PRO A 83 -10.63 0.28 -2.46
CA PRO A 83 -9.91 -0.80 -3.14
C PRO A 83 -9.91 -2.07 -2.29
N ASP A 84 -9.42 -3.19 -2.83
CA ASP A 84 -9.20 -4.40 -2.02
C ASP A 84 -8.10 -4.16 -0.97
N LEU A 85 -8.54 -3.72 0.21
CA LEU A 85 -7.63 -3.45 1.33
C LEU A 85 -6.95 -4.70 1.87
N ARG A 86 -7.52 -5.89 1.66
CA ARG A 86 -6.88 -7.14 2.06
C ARG A 86 -5.62 -7.37 1.24
N THR A 87 -5.72 -7.20 -0.07
CA THR A 87 -4.57 -7.28 -0.97
C THR A 87 -3.59 -6.13 -0.70
N LEU A 88 -4.06 -4.90 -0.54
CA LEU A 88 -3.21 -3.71 -0.39
C LEU A 88 -2.46 -3.66 0.95
N LEU A 89 -3.08 -4.04 2.06
CA LEU A 89 -2.50 -3.99 3.39
C LEU A 89 -1.85 -5.32 3.82
N GLY A 90 -2.13 -6.42 3.13
CA GLY A 90 -1.59 -7.73 3.42
C GLY A 90 -1.78 -8.13 4.88
N ASP A 91 -0.67 -8.44 5.56
CA ASP A 91 -0.70 -8.85 6.98
C ASP A 91 -1.28 -7.78 7.90
N GLN A 92 -1.15 -6.50 7.56
CA GLN A 92 -1.69 -5.38 8.33
C GLN A 92 -3.21 -5.24 8.21
N PHE A 93 -3.86 -5.97 7.29
CA PHE A 93 -5.32 -5.97 7.18
C PHE A 93 -6.01 -6.48 8.46
N LYS A 94 -5.42 -7.43 9.16
CA LYS A 94 -5.92 -7.91 10.46
C LYS A 94 -5.92 -6.79 11.51
N THR A 95 -4.91 -5.95 11.49
CA THR A 95 -4.80 -4.77 12.39
C THR A 95 -5.95 -3.79 12.11
N LEU A 96 -6.24 -3.53 10.82
CA LEU A 96 -7.36 -2.69 10.41
C LEU A 96 -8.71 -3.25 10.90
N THR A 97 -8.98 -4.52 10.63
CA THR A 97 -10.26 -5.17 10.98
C THR A 97 -10.48 -5.28 12.48
N SER A 98 -9.44 -5.61 13.24
CA SER A 98 -9.50 -5.67 14.71
C SER A 98 -9.80 -4.30 15.33
N ALA A 99 -9.16 -3.24 14.84
CA ALA A 99 -9.39 -1.89 15.30
C ALA A 99 -10.80 -1.39 14.93
N ALA A 100 -11.28 -1.72 13.74
CA ALA A 100 -12.63 -1.38 13.30
C ALA A 100 -13.70 -2.08 14.16
N ALA A 101 -13.49 -3.36 14.50
CA ALA A 101 -14.41 -4.14 15.34
C ALA A 101 -14.48 -3.64 16.79
N SER A 102 -13.42 -3.00 17.29
CA SER A 102 -13.33 -2.50 18.67
C SER A 102 -13.95 -1.11 18.86
N ARG A 103 -14.45 -0.48 17.78
CA ARG A 103 -15.01 0.89 17.85
C ARG A 103 -16.51 0.88 18.11
N PRO A 104 -17.03 1.85 18.92
CA PRO A 104 -18.47 2.09 19.03
C PRO A 104 -19.06 2.48 17.68
N MET A 105 -20.31 2.09 17.43
CA MET A 105 -21.00 2.24 16.12
C MET A 105 -21.20 3.70 15.64
N ALA A 106 -20.91 4.72 16.45
CA ALA A 106 -21.09 6.12 16.11
C ALA A 106 -19.77 6.73 15.58
N GLY A 107 -19.78 7.27 14.36
CA GLY A 107 -18.68 8.09 13.82
C GLY A 107 -17.66 7.35 12.96
N HIS A 108 -18.10 6.44 12.10
CA HIS A 108 -17.21 5.57 11.28
C HIS A 108 -16.55 6.23 10.05
N SER A 109 -16.71 7.53 9.82
CA SER A 109 -16.16 8.19 8.64
C SER A 109 -14.63 8.38 8.68
N GLN A 110 -14.01 8.25 9.85
CA GLN A 110 -12.56 8.40 10.02
C GLN A 110 -12.03 7.29 10.91
N LEU A 111 -10.99 6.62 10.45
CA LEU A 111 -10.25 5.60 11.20
C LEU A 111 -8.78 6.01 11.25
N HIS A 112 -8.24 6.16 12.45
CA HIS A 112 -6.82 6.35 12.69
C HIS A 112 -6.32 5.26 13.63
N ILE A 113 -5.35 4.49 13.18
CA ILE A 113 -4.70 3.43 13.94
C ILE A 113 -3.22 3.77 13.97
N ASP A 114 -2.70 3.99 15.16
CA ASP A 114 -1.28 4.21 15.37
C ASP A 114 -0.72 3.14 16.30
N ARG A 115 0.11 2.25 15.76
CA ARG A 115 0.81 1.19 16.48
C ARG A 115 2.32 1.38 16.40
N SER A 116 3.06 0.58 17.16
CA SER A 116 4.53 0.64 17.16
C SER A 116 5.15 0.34 15.79
N ASP A 117 4.53 -0.53 15.01
CA ASP A 117 5.00 -1.05 13.73
C ASP A 117 4.35 -0.40 12.51
N VAL A 118 3.08 0.00 12.61
CA VAL A 118 2.28 0.48 11.48
C VAL A 118 1.35 1.61 11.89
N THR A 119 1.15 2.57 10.99
CA THR A 119 0.08 3.54 11.07
C THR A 119 -0.86 3.36 9.88
N ILE A 120 -2.16 3.39 10.13
CA ILE A 120 -3.22 3.29 9.11
C ILE A 120 -4.22 4.41 9.34
N GLU A 121 -4.45 5.20 8.32
CA GLU A 121 -5.45 6.27 8.30
C GLU A 121 -6.44 6.00 7.17
N SER A 122 -7.71 6.08 7.45
CA SER A 122 -8.76 5.93 6.45
C SER A 122 -9.87 6.90 6.73
N THR A 123 -10.29 7.59 5.69
CA THR A 123 -11.44 8.49 5.71
C THR A 123 -12.39 8.07 4.61
N GLY A 124 -13.71 8.23 4.84
CA GLY A 124 -14.68 7.87 3.82
C GLY A 124 -16.01 8.57 4.03
N HIS A 125 -16.46 9.21 2.96
CA HIS A 125 -17.83 9.61 2.74
C HIS A 125 -18.34 8.94 1.48
N MET A 126 -19.63 8.94 1.24
CA MET A 126 -20.18 8.34 0.03
C MET A 126 -19.48 8.83 -1.23
N ARG A 127 -18.87 7.89 -1.97
CA ARG A 127 -18.10 8.12 -3.21
C ARG A 127 -16.82 8.97 -3.07
N ALA A 128 -16.33 9.16 -1.86
CA ALA A 128 -15.06 9.84 -1.59
C ALA A 128 -14.34 9.10 -0.46
N TYR A 129 -13.59 8.08 -0.84
CA TYR A 129 -12.80 7.27 0.09
C TYR A 129 -11.33 7.59 -0.11
N ALA A 130 -10.65 7.88 0.98
CA ALA A 130 -9.22 8.09 0.98
C ALA A 130 -8.58 7.40 2.18
N GLY A 131 -7.35 6.98 2.02
CA GLY A 131 -6.58 6.45 3.13
C GLY A 131 -5.14 6.23 2.77
N ARG A 132 -4.36 5.99 3.80
CA ARG A 132 -2.93 5.71 3.70
C ARG A 132 -2.49 4.80 4.84
N ALA A 133 -1.44 4.03 4.58
CA ALA A 133 -0.82 3.20 5.60
C ALA A 133 0.68 3.11 5.34
N TRP A 134 1.47 3.01 6.41
CA TRP A 134 2.92 2.87 6.30
C TRP A 134 3.51 2.06 7.46
N ILE A 135 4.60 1.36 7.17
CA ILE A 135 5.39 0.63 8.16
C ILE A 135 6.50 1.56 8.67
N LYS A 136 6.45 1.91 9.95
CA LYS A 136 7.36 2.89 10.56
C LYS A 136 8.83 2.49 10.42
N ALA A 137 9.15 1.22 10.60
CA ALA A 137 10.51 0.70 10.52
C ALA A 137 11.09 0.65 9.10
N LYS A 138 10.25 0.75 8.07
CA LYS A 138 10.66 0.69 6.66
C LYS A 138 10.70 2.06 5.96
N LEU A 139 10.34 3.12 6.66
CA LEU A 139 10.39 4.47 6.10
C LEU A 139 11.83 4.84 5.73
N PRO A 140 12.08 5.30 4.49
CA PRO A 140 13.40 5.81 4.11
C PRO A 140 13.81 7.01 4.97
N ALA A 141 15.10 7.13 5.26
CA ALA A 141 15.63 8.27 6.00
C ALA A 141 15.25 9.59 5.31
N GLY A 142 14.62 10.50 6.05
CA GLY A 142 14.15 11.79 5.54
C GLY A 142 12.85 11.76 4.74
N PHE A 143 12.18 10.62 4.67
CA PHE A 143 10.87 10.56 4.06
C PHE A 143 9.81 11.26 4.91
N ASN A 144 9.04 12.15 4.28
CA ASN A 144 7.97 12.85 4.95
C ASN A 144 6.65 12.09 4.74
N VAL A 145 6.05 11.59 5.81
CA VAL A 145 4.77 10.85 5.75
C VAL A 145 3.60 11.69 5.19
N GLN A 146 3.73 13.02 5.16
CA GLN A 146 2.74 13.90 4.53
C GLN A 146 2.76 13.80 2.98
N GLU A 147 3.81 13.23 2.40
CA GLU A 147 3.90 12.97 0.95
C GLU A 147 3.10 11.73 0.52
N ILE A 148 2.62 10.93 1.47
CA ILE A 148 1.72 9.81 1.20
C ILE A 148 0.32 10.37 0.91
N GLN A 149 -0.04 10.45 -0.39
CA GLN A 149 -1.31 11.04 -0.88
C GLN A 149 -2.04 10.09 -1.80
#